data_b7ad5ea21603150d9efd412fdc917d12
#
_entry.id   b7ad5ea21603150d9efd412fdc917d12
#
_cell.length_a   1.000
_cell.length_b   1.000
_cell.length_c   1.000
_cell.angle_alpha   90.00
_cell.angle_beta   90.00
_cell.angle_gamma   90.00
#
_symmetry.space_group_name_H-M   'P 1'
#
loop_
_entity.id
_entity.type
_entity.pdbx_description
1 polymer ?
#
loop_
_entity_poly.entity_id
_entity_poly.type
_entity_poly.pdbx_seq_one_letter_code
_entity_poly.pdbx_strand_id
1 'polypeptide(L)'
;MFKKVHSRIPESEVNAWDIQTFLGKCGLTRNGSITRAAIILLGKYESAFKLRPVVAQVTWTRRDANQDVVDYEHFTVPFILTVDEILSKIENLTLREMPGGTLFPDTMKQYDDYTIREALHNCIAHQDYTMQQRVNFVENPGYLYYSNAGTFIPGTLENALRNEESQTYFRNECLCKAMVDFNMIDTVSRGIKKMFNEQWRRHFPMPDYEIDAAKKKVVVRIYGNEINKRYTDLLKTDNTLSLWDCISLDAVQKGRFIHEDVAKDLLNRGLIEGDAPNYTISLGVAKATRQLQGYT
;
A
#
# COMPACT_ATOMS: atom_id res chain seq x y z
N MET A 1 -13.29 7.16 -15.87
CA MET A 1 -12.05 6.43 -15.59
C MET A 1 -11.32 6.02 -16.87
N PHE A 2 -11.91 5.21 -17.75
CA PHE A 2 -11.30 4.76 -19.00
C PHE A 2 -10.70 5.91 -19.83
N LYS A 3 -11.42 7.01 -20.02
CA LYS A 3 -10.97 8.18 -20.75
C LYS A 3 -9.70 8.83 -20.18
N LYS A 4 -9.51 8.79 -18.87
CA LYS A 4 -8.34 9.36 -18.22
C LYS A 4 -7.05 8.63 -18.60
N VAL A 5 -7.11 7.32 -18.79
CA VAL A 5 -5.98 6.46 -19.19
C VAL A 5 -5.78 6.52 -20.71
N HIS A 6 -6.87 6.53 -21.47
CA HIS A 6 -6.88 6.52 -22.93
C HIS A 6 -7.17 7.92 -23.51
N SER A 7 -6.38 8.91 -23.12
CA SER A 7 -6.58 10.31 -23.50
C SER A 7 -6.56 10.58 -25.02
N ARG A 8 -5.92 9.68 -25.79
CA ARG A 8 -5.86 9.78 -27.26
C ARG A 8 -7.16 9.39 -27.96
N ILE A 9 -8.06 8.67 -27.27
CA ILE A 9 -9.34 8.28 -27.82
C ILE A 9 -10.35 9.40 -27.55
N PRO A 10 -11.02 9.96 -28.57
CA PRO A 10 -12.03 10.99 -28.37
C PRO A 10 -13.16 10.51 -27.47
N GLU A 11 -13.71 11.39 -26.64
CA GLU A 11 -14.81 11.04 -25.74
C GLU A 11 -16.07 10.64 -26.51
N SER A 12 -16.32 11.31 -27.66
CA SER A 12 -17.41 10.97 -28.56
C SER A 12 -17.31 9.54 -29.10
N GLU A 13 -16.08 9.06 -29.36
CA GLU A 13 -15.85 7.67 -29.78
C GLU A 13 -16.16 6.70 -28.66
N VAL A 14 -15.69 6.95 -27.44
CA VAL A 14 -15.98 6.08 -26.28
C VAL A 14 -17.47 6.01 -25.99
N ASN A 15 -18.17 7.14 -26.08
CA ASN A 15 -19.61 7.23 -25.84
C ASN A 15 -20.45 6.56 -26.95
N ALA A 16 -19.88 6.37 -28.13
CA ALA A 16 -20.54 5.66 -29.24
C ALA A 16 -20.41 4.14 -29.15
N TRP A 17 -19.54 3.62 -28.29
CA TRP A 17 -19.38 2.17 -28.12
C TRP A 17 -20.58 1.57 -27.39
N ASP A 18 -21.05 0.45 -27.92
CA ASP A 18 -21.95 -0.40 -27.16
C ASP A 18 -21.20 -1.15 -26.04
N ILE A 19 -21.96 -1.80 -25.16
CA ILE A 19 -21.40 -2.52 -24.00
C ILE A 19 -20.42 -3.63 -24.45
N GLN A 20 -20.73 -4.36 -25.52
CA GLN A 20 -19.88 -5.43 -26.01
C GLN A 20 -18.54 -4.90 -26.53
N THR A 21 -18.60 -3.84 -27.31
CA THR A 21 -17.41 -3.15 -27.84
C THR A 21 -16.56 -2.60 -26.68
N PHE A 22 -17.17 -1.92 -25.69
CA PHE A 22 -16.46 -1.42 -24.52
C PHE A 22 -15.76 -2.55 -23.75
N LEU A 23 -16.48 -3.62 -23.41
CA LEU A 23 -15.89 -4.76 -22.71
C LEU A 23 -14.79 -5.43 -23.53
N GLY A 24 -14.94 -5.53 -24.85
CA GLY A 24 -13.92 -6.03 -25.75
C GLY A 24 -12.64 -5.19 -25.75
N LYS A 25 -12.78 -3.85 -25.80
CA LYS A 25 -11.66 -2.89 -25.74
C LYS A 25 -10.89 -3.01 -24.40
N CYS A 26 -11.58 -3.23 -23.30
CA CYS A 26 -10.97 -3.48 -21.98
C CYS A 26 -10.42 -4.92 -21.82
N GLY A 27 -10.51 -5.79 -22.83
CA GLY A 27 -10.09 -7.19 -22.74
C GLY A 27 -10.94 -8.04 -21.78
N LEU A 28 -12.16 -7.59 -21.46
CA LEU A 28 -13.09 -8.24 -20.54
C LEU A 28 -14.02 -9.27 -21.23
N THR A 29 -13.89 -9.43 -22.54
CA THR A 29 -14.55 -10.51 -23.31
C THR A 29 -13.52 -11.37 -24.02
N ARG A 30 -13.85 -12.64 -24.22
CA ARG A 30 -13.06 -13.60 -24.99
C ARG A 30 -14.00 -14.45 -25.83
N ASN A 31 -13.83 -14.46 -27.15
CA ASN A 31 -14.69 -15.20 -28.08
C ASN A 31 -16.19 -14.91 -27.88
N GLY A 32 -16.55 -13.64 -27.70
CA GLY A 32 -17.93 -13.20 -27.47
C GLY A 32 -18.49 -13.47 -26.07
N SER A 33 -17.74 -14.14 -25.21
CA SER A 33 -18.14 -14.44 -23.82
C SER A 33 -17.45 -13.52 -22.82
N ILE A 34 -18.14 -13.14 -21.74
CA ILE A 34 -17.58 -12.35 -20.64
C ILE A 34 -16.58 -13.17 -19.84
N THR A 35 -15.48 -12.55 -19.44
CA THR A 35 -14.45 -13.17 -18.60
C THR A 35 -14.82 -13.14 -17.12
N ARG A 36 -14.13 -13.96 -16.29
CA ARG A 36 -14.24 -13.85 -14.83
C ARG A 36 -13.80 -12.47 -14.33
N ALA A 37 -12.80 -11.85 -14.95
CA ALA A 37 -12.36 -10.48 -14.63
C ALA A 37 -13.49 -9.47 -14.84
N ALA A 38 -14.30 -9.61 -15.89
CA ALA A 38 -15.48 -8.77 -16.11
C ALA A 38 -16.50 -8.90 -14.96
N ILE A 39 -16.72 -10.12 -14.47
CA ILE A 39 -17.63 -10.35 -13.33
C ILE A 39 -17.05 -9.74 -12.05
N ILE A 40 -15.76 -9.94 -11.80
CA ILE A 40 -15.08 -9.40 -10.60
C ILE A 40 -15.17 -7.87 -10.55
N LEU A 41 -14.89 -7.19 -11.67
CA LEU A 41 -14.83 -5.72 -11.70
C LEU A 41 -16.21 -5.06 -11.87
N LEU A 42 -17.07 -5.63 -12.72
CA LEU A 42 -18.28 -4.97 -13.22
C LEU A 42 -19.57 -5.77 -13.00
N GLY A 43 -19.45 -7.01 -12.52
CA GLY A 43 -20.60 -7.90 -12.35
C GLY A 43 -21.56 -7.41 -11.27
N LYS A 44 -22.86 -7.61 -11.46
CA LYS A 44 -23.83 -7.41 -10.40
C LYS A 44 -23.61 -8.41 -9.26
N TYR A 45 -24.06 -8.06 -8.05
CA TYR A 45 -23.94 -8.90 -6.86
C TYR A 45 -24.36 -10.37 -7.14
N GLU A 46 -25.49 -10.55 -7.81
CA GLU A 46 -26.05 -11.87 -8.11
C GLU A 46 -25.16 -12.68 -9.06
N SER A 47 -24.27 -12.02 -9.84
CA SER A 47 -23.36 -12.73 -10.74
C SER A 47 -22.15 -13.35 -10.05
N ALA A 48 -21.91 -13.05 -8.78
CA ALA A 48 -20.83 -13.63 -8.00
C ALA A 48 -20.85 -15.17 -7.97
N PHE A 49 -22.07 -15.78 -7.98
CA PHE A 49 -22.16 -17.25 -8.00
C PHE A 49 -21.56 -17.91 -9.24
N LYS A 50 -21.47 -17.17 -10.36
CA LYS A 50 -20.85 -17.67 -11.60
C LYS A 50 -19.32 -17.80 -11.49
N LEU A 51 -18.73 -17.19 -10.46
CA LEU A 51 -17.29 -17.30 -10.20
C LEU A 51 -16.93 -18.60 -9.46
N ARG A 52 -17.87 -19.31 -8.86
CA ARG A 52 -17.60 -20.52 -8.07
C ARG A 52 -16.74 -21.51 -8.85
N PRO A 53 -15.74 -22.16 -8.20
CA PRO A 53 -15.41 -22.10 -6.76
C PRO A 53 -14.56 -20.88 -6.35
N VAL A 54 -14.26 -19.94 -7.24
CA VAL A 54 -13.48 -18.72 -6.99
C VAL A 54 -14.23 -17.82 -6.01
N VAL A 55 -13.51 -17.27 -5.03
CA VAL A 55 -14.02 -16.33 -4.05
C VAL A 55 -13.49 -14.92 -4.36
N ALA A 56 -14.36 -14.06 -4.93
CA ALA A 56 -14.07 -12.65 -5.14
C ALA A 56 -14.72 -11.84 -4.01
N GLN A 57 -14.02 -11.74 -2.90
CA GLN A 57 -14.50 -11.08 -1.68
C GLN A 57 -13.38 -10.36 -0.96
N VAL A 58 -13.68 -9.17 -0.44
CA VAL A 58 -12.86 -8.43 0.53
C VAL A 58 -13.61 -8.44 1.85
N THR A 59 -12.95 -8.80 2.93
CA THR A 59 -13.47 -8.64 4.28
C THR A 59 -12.77 -7.47 4.93
N TRP A 60 -13.51 -6.40 5.23
CA TRP A 60 -13.05 -5.34 6.10
C TRP A 60 -13.44 -5.66 7.54
N THR A 61 -12.52 -5.38 8.47
CA THR A 61 -12.72 -5.59 9.91
C THR A 61 -12.07 -4.41 10.63
N ARG A 62 -12.78 -3.79 11.57
CA ARG A 62 -12.22 -2.78 12.47
C ARG A 62 -12.04 -3.37 13.86
N ARG A 63 -10.87 -3.11 14.45
CA ARG A 63 -10.51 -3.55 15.80
C ARG A 63 -10.25 -2.36 16.71
N ASP A 64 -10.55 -2.53 17.98
CA ASP A 64 -10.20 -1.58 19.03
C ASP A 64 -8.79 -1.80 19.59
N ALA A 65 -8.44 -1.03 20.65
CA ALA A 65 -7.14 -1.12 21.32
C ALA A 65 -6.91 -2.48 22.03
N ASN A 66 -7.96 -3.20 22.37
CA ASN A 66 -7.89 -4.53 22.95
C ASN A 66 -7.80 -5.65 21.90
N GLN A 67 -7.77 -5.28 20.61
CA GLN A 67 -7.83 -6.20 19.47
C GLN A 67 -9.20 -6.88 19.29
N ASP A 68 -10.22 -6.41 19.97
CA ASP A 68 -11.59 -6.89 19.77
C ASP A 68 -12.18 -6.35 18.47
N VAL A 69 -12.99 -7.17 17.80
CA VAL A 69 -13.68 -6.77 16.57
C VAL A 69 -14.87 -5.89 16.96
N VAL A 70 -14.83 -4.63 16.55
CA VAL A 70 -15.92 -3.66 16.81
C VAL A 70 -16.86 -3.49 15.60
N ASP A 71 -16.37 -3.76 14.39
CA ASP A 71 -17.18 -3.73 13.16
C ASP A 71 -16.54 -4.61 12.09
N TYR A 72 -17.35 -5.16 11.19
CA TYR A 72 -16.87 -5.89 10.02
C TYR A 72 -17.91 -5.91 8.90
N GLU A 73 -17.43 -6.02 7.67
CA GLU A 73 -18.29 -6.17 6.50
C GLU A 73 -17.62 -7.02 5.43
N HIS A 74 -18.43 -7.77 4.68
CA HIS A 74 -18.00 -8.56 3.56
C HIS A 74 -18.44 -7.91 2.26
N PHE A 75 -17.47 -7.47 1.48
CA PHE A 75 -17.66 -6.87 0.18
C PHE A 75 -17.42 -7.87 -0.93
N THR A 76 -18.25 -7.86 -1.94
CA THR A 76 -18.11 -8.71 -3.12
C THR A 76 -18.14 -7.87 -4.40
N VAL A 77 -18.33 -8.50 -5.56
CA VAL A 77 -18.42 -7.80 -6.85
C VAL A 77 -19.59 -6.79 -6.86
N PRO A 78 -19.48 -5.68 -7.60
CA PRO A 78 -18.41 -5.26 -8.52
C PRO A 78 -17.30 -4.46 -7.83
N PHE A 79 -16.07 -4.91 -7.92
CA PHE A 79 -14.96 -4.27 -7.20
C PHE A 79 -14.66 -2.81 -7.64
N ILE A 80 -15.09 -2.41 -8.83
CA ILE A 80 -14.95 -1.02 -9.27
C ILE A 80 -15.74 -0.02 -8.40
N LEU A 81 -16.82 -0.46 -7.77
CA LEU A 81 -17.62 0.33 -6.83
C LEU A 81 -17.26 0.01 -5.39
N THR A 82 -17.13 -1.26 -5.07
CA THR A 82 -16.84 -1.79 -3.73
C THR A 82 -15.57 -1.22 -3.11
N VAL A 83 -14.54 -0.93 -3.90
CA VAL A 83 -13.31 -0.30 -3.39
C VAL A 83 -13.60 1.07 -2.77
N ASP A 84 -14.41 1.89 -3.41
CA ASP A 84 -14.77 3.21 -2.86
C ASP A 84 -15.66 3.09 -1.61
N GLU A 85 -16.53 2.08 -1.55
CA GLU A 85 -17.34 1.76 -0.35
C GLU A 85 -16.42 1.36 0.82
N ILE A 86 -15.46 0.46 0.60
CA ILE A 86 -14.48 0.06 1.60
C ILE A 86 -13.68 1.27 2.11
N LEU A 87 -13.21 2.12 1.18
CA LEU A 87 -12.43 3.31 1.55
C LEU A 87 -13.24 4.30 2.38
N SER A 88 -14.54 4.39 2.17
CA SER A 88 -15.43 5.26 2.97
C SER A 88 -15.65 4.77 4.39
N LYS A 89 -15.36 3.49 4.68
CA LYS A 89 -15.49 2.88 6.02
C LYS A 89 -14.30 3.19 6.92
N ILE A 90 -13.13 3.53 6.34
CA ILE A 90 -11.91 3.74 7.10
C ILE A 90 -12.02 5.01 7.95
N GLU A 91 -11.77 4.87 9.24
CA GLU A 91 -11.67 5.99 10.17
C GLU A 91 -10.31 6.70 10.00
N ASN A 92 -10.17 7.43 8.88
CA ASN A 92 -8.94 8.12 8.55
C ASN A 92 -8.86 9.46 9.27
N LEU A 93 -8.37 9.44 10.52
CA LEU A 93 -8.31 10.60 11.40
C LEU A 93 -7.48 11.74 10.80
N THR A 94 -7.85 12.97 11.14
CA THR A 94 -7.03 14.15 10.86
C THR A 94 -6.11 14.39 12.06
N LEU A 95 -4.81 14.17 11.85
CA LEU A 95 -3.77 14.46 12.82
C LEU A 95 -3.43 15.97 12.77
N ARG A 96 -3.22 16.56 13.93
CA ARG A 96 -2.80 17.97 14.09
C ARG A 96 -1.46 17.98 14.78
N GLU A 97 -0.48 18.57 14.14
CA GLU A 97 0.85 18.79 14.70
C GLU A 97 1.11 20.30 14.82
N MET A 98 1.67 20.72 15.95
CA MET A 98 2.10 22.10 16.14
C MET A 98 3.60 22.17 15.84
N PRO A 99 4.00 22.62 14.62
CA PRO A 99 5.42 22.83 14.35
C PRO A 99 5.97 23.94 15.24
N GLY A 100 7.20 23.76 15.72
CA GLY A 100 7.86 24.77 16.53
C GLY A 100 7.94 26.11 15.79
N GLY A 101 7.47 27.20 16.44
CA GLY A 101 7.54 28.55 15.87
C GLY A 101 6.36 28.99 15.01
N THR A 102 5.32 28.18 14.86
CA THR A 102 4.08 28.57 14.18
C THR A 102 2.90 28.65 15.14
N LEU A 103 1.93 29.56 14.83
CA LEU A 103 0.67 29.69 15.58
C LEU A 103 -0.42 28.76 15.03
N PHE A 104 -0.19 28.15 13.87
CA PHE A 104 -1.18 27.32 13.18
C PHE A 104 -0.70 25.87 13.15
N PRO A 105 -1.57 24.90 13.51
CA PRO A 105 -1.24 23.50 13.39
C PRO A 105 -1.19 23.07 11.92
N ASP A 106 -0.20 22.27 11.58
CA ASP A 106 -0.24 21.48 10.36
C ASP A 106 -1.24 20.33 10.53
N THR A 107 -2.01 20.09 9.50
CA THR A 107 -2.99 19.01 9.49
C THR A 107 -2.67 18.00 8.39
N MET A 108 -2.67 16.72 8.75
CA MET A 108 -2.54 15.64 7.79
C MET A 108 -3.53 14.53 8.11
N LYS A 109 -3.96 13.77 7.11
CA LYS A 109 -4.70 12.54 7.35
C LYS A 109 -3.79 11.49 7.99
N GLN A 110 -4.32 10.64 8.85
CA GLN A 110 -3.58 9.54 9.47
C GLN A 110 -2.98 8.62 8.43
N TYR A 111 -3.73 8.30 7.38
CA TYR A 111 -3.25 7.52 6.24
C TYR A 111 -3.40 8.32 4.95
N ASP A 112 -2.45 8.17 4.05
CA ASP A 112 -2.52 8.77 2.71
C ASP A 112 -3.52 8.02 1.83
N ASP A 113 -4.41 8.75 1.17
CA ASP A 113 -5.48 8.18 0.36
C ASP A 113 -4.95 7.32 -0.82
N TYR A 114 -3.82 7.72 -1.41
CA TYR A 114 -3.18 6.93 -2.47
C TYR A 114 -2.65 5.61 -1.91
N THR A 115 -1.96 5.66 -0.76
CA THR A 115 -1.34 4.48 -0.13
C THR A 115 -2.39 3.44 0.28
N ILE A 116 -3.51 3.88 0.85
CA ILE A 116 -4.64 2.99 1.20
C ILE A 116 -5.18 2.28 -0.05
N ARG A 117 -5.46 3.08 -1.09
CA ARG A 117 -6.04 2.61 -2.35
C ARG A 117 -5.10 1.65 -3.07
N GLU A 118 -3.82 2.00 -3.15
CA GLU A 118 -2.79 1.19 -3.80
C GLU A 118 -2.64 -0.18 -3.12
N ALA A 119 -2.60 -0.21 -1.78
CA ALA A 119 -2.50 -1.47 -1.04
C ALA A 119 -3.71 -2.39 -1.28
N LEU A 120 -4.93 -1.84 -1.29
CA LEU A 120 -6.16 -2.61 -1.56
C LEU A 120 -6.22 -3.10 -3.00
N HIS A 121 -5.90 -2.24 -3.97
CA HIS A 121 -5.88 -2.61 -5.38
C HIS A 121 -4.83 -3.69 -5.66
N ASN A 122 -3.64 -3.61 -5.03
CA ASN A 122 -2.62 -4.64 -5.16
C ASN A 122 -3.10 -5.99 -4.61
N CYS A 123 -3.82 -6.00 -3.48
CA CYS A 123 -4.42 -7.23 -2.99
C CYS A 123 -5.41 -7.83 -4.00
N ILE A 124 -6.27 -7.03 -4.62
CA ILE A 124 -7.24 -7.48 -5.63
C ILE A 124 -6.53 -7.98 -6.89
N ALA A 125 -5.56 -7.21 -7.40
CA ALA A 125 -4.82 -7.53 -8.62
C ALA A 125 -4.00 -8.81 -8.51
N HIS A 126 -3.39 -9.04 -7.34
CA HIS A 126 -2.46 -10.14 -7.10
C HIS A 126 -3.03 -11.31 -6.30
N GLN A 127 -4.32 -11.25 -5.89
CA GLN A 127 -5.01 -12.38 -5.26
C GLN A 127 -4.91 -13.64 -6.12
N ASP A 128 -4.54 -14.75 -5.52
CA ASP A 128 -4.70 -16.06 -6.13
C ASP A 128 -6.13 -16.54 -5.88
N TYR A 129 -7.00 -16.24 -6.82
CA TYR A 129 -8.41 -16.57 -6.72
C TYR A 129 -8.67 -18.10 -6.75
N THR A 130 -7.70 -18.91 -7.18
CA THR A 130 -7.81 -20.37 -7.19
C THR A 130 -7.72 -20.97 -5.78
N MET A 131 -7.11 -20.24 -4.84
CA MET A 131 -6.98 -20.67 -3.45
C MET A 131 -8.27 -20.51 -2.63
N GLN A 132 -9.34 -19.99 -3.20
CA GLN A 132 -10.66 -19.82 -2.56
C GLN A 132 -10.61 -19.03 -1.23
N GLN A 133 -9.63 -18.13 -1.11
CA GLN A 133 -9.46 -17.26 0.05
C GLN A 133 -9.95 -15.86 -0.26
N ARG A 134 -10.27 -15.11 0.80
CA ARG A 134 -10.67 -13.71 0.73
C ARG A 134 -9.45 -12.81 0.81
N VAL A 135 -9.57 -11.62 0.26
CA VAL A 135 -8.71 -10.50 0.65
C VAL A 135 -9.16 -10.03 2.03
N ASN A 136 -8.24 -9.87 2.96
CA ASN A 136 -8.55 -9.31 4.28
C ASN A 136 -7.95 -7.92 4.39
N PHE A 137 -8.76 -7.00 4.84
CA PHE A 137 -8.38 -5.66 5.21
C PHE A 137 -8.80 -5.40 6.66
N VAL A 138 -7.84 -5.16 7.55
CA VAL A 138 -8.10 -4.93 8.97
C VAL A 138 -7.61 -3.55 9.35
N GLU A 139 -8.50 -2.74 9.86
CA GLU A 139 -8.21 -1.45 10.47
C GLU A 139 -7.95 -1.65 11.96
N ASN A 140 -6.68 -1.43 12.36
CA ASN A 140 -6.27 -1.47 13.77
C ASN A 140 -5.96 -0.05 14.24
N PRO A 141 -6.00 0.20 15.57
CA PRO A 141 -5.54 1.47 16.10
C PRO A 141 -4.06 1.72 15.73
N GLY A 142 -3.79 2.58 14.80
CA GLY A 142 -2.43 2.95 14.42
C GLY A 142 -1.83 2.26 13.20
N TYR A 143 -2.45 1.23 12.66
CA TYR A 143 -2.02 0.68 11.38
C TYR A 143 -3.14 -0.02 10.62
N LEU A 144 -3.05 -0.01 9.30
CA LEU A 144 -3.89 -0.79 8.41
C LEU A 144 -3.16 -2.07 8.02
N TYR A 145 -3.88 -3.19 8.06
CA TYR A 145 -3.38 -4.51 7.69
C TYR A 145 -4.12 -5.00 6.46
N TYR A 146 -3.38 -5.40 5.44
CA TYR A 146 -3.91 -6.01 4.23
C TYR A 146 -3.31 -7.39 4.04
N SER A 147 -4.09 -8.36 3.58
CA SER A 147 -3.53 -9.62 3.16
C SER A 147 -4.29 -10.25 2.00
N ASN A 148 -3.55 -10.87 1.12
CA ASN A 148 -4.07 -11.64 0.01
C ASN A 148 -3.36 -13.00 -0.12
N ALA A 149 -4.06 -13.96 -0.72
CA ALA A 149 -3.49 -15.25 -1.09
C ALA A 149 -2.66 -15.11 -2.37
N GLY A 150 -1.57 -15.87 -2.45
CA GLY A 150 -0.68 -15.93 -3.59
C GLY A 150 0.78 -15.65 -3.21
N THR A 151 1.70 -15.98 -4.12
CA THR A 151 3.11 -15.65 -3.96
C THR A 151 3.36 -14.19 -4.31
N PHE A 152 4.36 -13.59 -3.67
CA PHE A 152 4.81 -12.24 -4.03
C PHE A 152 5.62 -12.30 -5.33
N ILE A 153 5.08 -11.76 -6.42
CA ILE A 153 5.65 -11.91 -7.77
C ILE A 153 7.08 -11.36 -7.88
N PRO A 154 7.44 -10.21 -7.30
CA PRO A 154 8.82 -9.73 -7.32
C PRO A 154 9.80 -10.61 -6.53
N GLY A 155 9.33 -11.62 -5.80
CA GLY A 155 10.11 -12.50 -4.94
C GLY A 155 10.49 -11.86 -3.62
N THR A 156 11.16 -10.70 -3.63
CA THR A 156 11.55 -9.94 -2.44
C THR A 156 11.06 -8.49 -2.49
N LEU A 157 10.92 -7.87 -1.33
CA LEU A 157 10.59 -6.43 -1.24
C LEU A 157 11.71 -5.58 -1.86
N GLU A 158 12.96 -5.96 -1.66
CA GLU A 158 14.09 -5.25 -2.24
C GLU A 158 14.01 -5.22 -3.77
N ASN A 159 13.72 -6.37 -4.40
CA ASN A 159 13.50 -6.43 -5.85
C ASN A 159 12.37 -5.50 -6.30
N ALA A 160 11.26 -5.46 -5.56
CA ALA A 160 10.13 -4.59 -5.88
C ALA A 160 10.48 -3.11 -5.78
N LEU A 161 11.37 -2.72 -4.87
CA LEU A 161 11.80 -1.33 -4.66
C LEU A 161 12.91 -0.89 -5.62
N ARG A 162 13.82 -1.81 -6.01
CA ARG A 162 14.97 -1.53 -6.91
C ARG A 162 14.59 -1.61 -8.38
N ASN A 163 13.58 -2.40 -8.74
CA ASN A 163 13.24 -2.63 -10.12
C ASN A 163 12.68 -1.35 -10.77
N GLU A 164 13.36 -0.88 -11.82
CA GLU A 164 12.95 0.27 -12.61
C GLU A 164 12.11 -0.12 -13.85
N GLU A 165 12.12 -1.41 -14.17
CA GLU A 165 11.37 -1.95 -15.30
C GLU A 165 9.90 -2.16 -14.95
N SER A 166 9.04 -2.04 -15.94
CA SER A 166 7.62 -2.38 -15.80
C SER A 166 7.47 -3.87 -15.51
N GLN A 167 6.57 -4.21 -14.61
CA GLN A 167 6.26 -5.61 -14.32
C GLN A 167 5.74 -6.32 -15.59
N THR A 168 6.45 -7.37 -16.00
CA THR A 168 6.14 -8.11 -17.23
C THR A 168 5.17 -9.28 -17.02
N TYR A 169 4.97 -9.68 -15.76
CA TYR A 169 4.10 -10.80 -15.41
C TYR A 169 3.05 -10.41 -14.37
N PHE A 170 1.80 -10.71 -14.67
CA PHE A 170 0.66 -10.53 -13.77
C PHE A 170 -0.04 -11.87 -13.55
N ARG A 171 -0.35 -12.21 -12.29
CA ARG A 171 -1.10 -13.42 -11.98
C ARG A 171 -2.48 -13.43 -12.65
N ASN A 172 -3.14 -12.29 -12.65
CA ASN A 172 -4.47 -12.08 -13.21
C ASN A 172 -4.40 -11.08 -14.36
N GLU A 173 -3.71 -11.43 -15.45
CA GLU A 173 -3.40 -10.53 -16.58
C GLU A 173 -4.63 -9.76 -17.09
N CYS A 174 -5.72 -10.46 -17.38
CA CYS A 174 -6.96 -9.88 -17.87
C CYS A 174 -7.56 -8.89 -16.84
N LEU A 175 -7.52 -9.24 -15.55
CA LEU A 175 -8.00 -8.39 -14.47
C LEU A 175 -7.13 -7.13 -14.33
N CYS A 176 -5.82 -7.31 -14.27
CA CYS A 176 -4.87 -6.21 -14.13
C CYS A 176 -4.94 -5.24 -15.31
N LYS A 177 -5.04 -5.75 -16.56
CA LYS A 177 -5.22 -4.90 -17.73
C LYS A 177 -6.48 -4.04 -17.63
N ALA A 178 -7.60 -4.62 -17.25
CA ALA A 178 -8.84 -3.87 -17.06
C ALA A 178 -8.75 -2.88 -15.90
N MET A 179 -8.08 -3.24 -14.79
CA MET A 179 -7.83 -2.30 -13.68
C MET A 179 -6.98 -1.10 -14.10
N VAL A 180 -6.00 -1.31 -14.99
CA VAL A 180 -5.24 -0.19 -15.62
C VAL A 180 -6.16 0.67 -16.47
N ASP A 181 -6.94 0.07 -17.37
CA ASP A 181 -7.87 0.79 -18.23
C ASP A 181 -8.89 1.62 -17.43
N PHE A 182 -9.24 1.17 -16.22
CA PHE A 182 -10.11 1.88 -15.28
C PHE A 182 -9.37 2.83 -14.32
N ASN A 183 -8.04 3.00 -14.49
CA ASN A 183 -7.21 3.84 -13.64
C ASN A 183 -7.27 3.43 -12.15
N MET A 184 -7.41 2.14 -11.90
CA MET A 184 -7.34 1.57 -10.55
C MET A 184 -5.88 1.29 -10.14
N ILE A 185 -5.05 0.79 -11.04
CA ILE A 185 -3.62 0.54 -10.82
C ILE A 185 -2.78 1.20 -11.91
N ASP A 186 -1.48 1.43 -11.60
CA ASP A 186 -0.51 1.99 -12.54
C ASP A 186 0.21 0.84 -13.30
N THR A 187 0.61 1.12 -14.55
CA THR A 187 1.37 0.18 -15.39
C THR A 187 2.87 0.15 -15.07
N VAL A 188 3.39 1.17 -14.37
CA VAL A 188 4.84 1.43 -14.28
C VAL A 188 5.48 0.74 -13.07
N SER A 189 4.79 -0.18 -12.41
CA SER A 189 5.29 -0.97 -11.25
C SER A 189 5.91 -0.13 -10.12
N ARG A 190 5.49 1.15 -9.99
CA ARG A 190 6.01 2.08 -8.99
C ARG A 190 5.15 2.19 -7.74
N GLY A 191 4.03 1.46 -7.69
CA GLY A 191 3.06 1.56 -6.61
C GLY A 191 3.66 1.31 -5.23
N ILE A 192 4.42 0.22 -5.07
CA ILE A 192 5.10 -0.11 -3.81
C ILE A 192 6.12 0.98 -3.44
N LYS A 193 7.01 1.36 -4.37
CA LYS A 193 8.02 2.40 -4.13
C LYS A 193 7.37 3.74 -3.75
N LYS A 194 6.23 4.06 -4.37
CA LYS A 194 5.49 5.29 -4.08
C LYS A 194 4.86 5.25 -2.68
N MET A 195 4.33 4.11 -2.22
CA MET A 195 3.86 3.95 -0.83
C MET A 195 4.99 4.18 0.18
N PHE A 196 6.20 3.65 -0.08
CA PHE A 196 7.38 3.89 0.77
C PHE A 196 7.79 5.36 0.78
N ASN A 197 7.87 6.00 -0.39
CA ASN A 197 8.19 7.42 -0.49
C ASN A 197 7.14 8.30 0.22
N GLU A 198 5.86 7.93 0.16
CA GLU A 198 4.81 8.67 0.83
C GLU A 198 4.93 8.56 2.37
N GLN A 199 5.21 7.38 2.91
CA GLN A 199 5.49 7.21 4.34
C GLN A 199 6.74 7.99 4.77
N TRP A 200 7.81 7.94 3.98
CA TRP A 200 9.01 8.75 4.22
C TRP A 200 8.69 10.24 4.27
N ARG A 201 8.04 10.77 3.23
CA ARG A 201 7.66 12.19 3.15
C ARG A 201 6.80 12.67 4.32
N ARG A 202 6.02 11.75 4.89
CA ARG A 202 5.15 11.97 6.04
C ARG A 202 5.83 11.69 7.39
N HIS A 203 7.09 11.30 7.39
CA HIS A 203 7.89 10.91 8.55
C HIS A 203 7.28 9.77 9.38
N PHE A 204 6.52 8.91 8.73
CA PHE A 204 5.92 7.72 9.34
C PHE A 204 6.79 6.48 9.15
N PRO A 205 6.58 5.43 9.97
CA PRO A 205 7.23 4.14 9.78
C PRO A 205 6.97 3.59 8.37
N MET A 206 7.97 2.91 7.79
CA MET A 206 7.86 2.31 6.47
C MET A 206 6.80 1.22 6.44
N PRO A 207 6.15 0.96 5.28
CA PRO A 207 5.25 -0.18 5.14
C PRO A 207 5.97 -1.49 5.42
N ASP A 208 5.31 -2.40 6.13
CA ASP A 208 5.83 -3.76 6.32
C ASP A 208 5.26 -4.70 5.28
N TYR A 209 6.13 -5.53 4.72
CA TYR A 209 5.77 -6.65 3.86
C TYR A 209 6.20 -7.96 4.53
N GLU A 210 5.24 -8.82 4.80
CA GLU A 210 5.47 -10.20 5.27
C GLU A 210 5.09 -11.14 4.13
N ILE A 211 6.08 -11.86 3.61
CA ILE A 211 5.94 -12.74 2.45
C ILE A 211 6.10 -14.17 2.95
N ASP A 212 4.98 -14.86 3.17
CA ASP A 212 4.96 -16.27 3.56
C ASP A 212 4.83 -17.15 2.30
N ALA A 213 5.98 -17.58 1.78
CA ALA A 213 6.03 -18.43 0.59
C ALA A 213 5.40 -19.81 0.82
N ALA A 214 5.50 -20.37 2.04
CA ALA A 214 4.95 -21.68 2.37
C ALA A 214 3.42 -21.66 2.40
N LYS A 215 2.83 -20.61 3.00
CA LYS A 215 1.37 -20.42 3.04
C LYS A 215 0.84 -19.71 1.80
N LYS A 216 1.73 -19.28 0.89
CA LYS A 216 1.36 -18.46 -0.28
C LYS A 216 0.50 -17.28 0.13
N LYS A 217 0.99 -16.48 1.06
CA LYS A 217 0.30 -15.33 1.63
C LYS A 217 1.21 -14.11 1.63
N VAL A 218 0.68 -12.98 1.20
CA VAL A 218 1.33 -11.68 1.29
C VAL A 218 0.55 -10.82 2.27
N VAL A 219 1.27 -10.19 3.21
CA VAL A 219 0.71 -9.25 4.19
C VAL A 219 1.40 -7.91 4.02
N VAL A 220 0.62 -6.84 4.04
CA VAL A 220 1.12 -5.46 4.06
C VAL A 220 0.56 -4.75 5.29
N ARG A 221 1.42 -4.05 6.06
CA ARG A 221 0.99 -3.16 7.14
C ARG A 221 1.41 -1.73 6.80
N ILE A 222 0.49 -0.80 6.94
CA ILE A 222 0.72 0.63 6.71
C ILE A 222 0.45 1.35 8.03
N TYR A 223 1.45 2.04 8.52
CA TYR A 223 1.40 2.73 9.81
C TYR A 223 0.84 4.14 9.66
N GLY A 224 -0.07 4.51 10.55
CA GLY A 224 -0.64 5.85 10.67
C GLY A 224 -0.23 6.59 11.94
N ASN A 225 0.65 6.00 12.75
CA ASN A 225 1.20 6.58 13.97
C ASN A 225 2.71 6.40 13.99
N GLU A 226 3.40 7.28 14.73
CA GLU A 226 4.81 7.06 15.03
C GLU A 226 4.98 5.83 15.94
N ILE A 227 6.07 5.08 15.74
CA ILE A 227 6.47 3.96 16.60
C ILE A 227 7.56 4.44 17.57
N ASN A 228 8.52 5.20 17.04
CA ASN A 228 9.66 5.70 17.78
C ASN A 228 9.88 7.19 17.47
N LYS A 229 9.75 8.01 18.50
CA LYS A 229 9.91 9.48 18.35
C LYS A 229 11.28 9.87 17.78
N ARG A 230 12.35 9.17 18.15
CA ARG A 230 13.71 9.47 17.64
C ARG A 230 13.80 9.25 16.13
N TYR A 231 13.16 8.20 15.61
CA TYR A 231 13.06 7.95 14.18
C TYR A 231 12.33 9.10 13.48
N THR A 232 11.16 9.48 13.98
CA THR A 232 10.36 10.56 13.41
C THR A 232 11.12 11.91 13.46
N ASP A 233 11.76 12.24 14.58
CA ASP A 233 12.55 13.46 14.74
C ASP A 233 13.77 13.46 13.78
N LEU A 234 14.43 12.29 13.57
CA LEU A 234 15.53 12.17 12.64
C LEU A 234 15.08 12.41 11.19
N LEU A 235 13.97 11.81 10.76
CA LEU A 235 13.42 12.03 9.42
C LEU A 235 13.02 13.50 9.17
N LYS A 236 12.58 14.21 10.20
CA LYS A 236 12.20 15.64 10.11
C LYS A 236 13.41 16.56 10.02
N THR A 237 14.55 16.14 10.55
CA THR A 237 15.72 17.04 10.73
C THR A 237 16.84 16.76 9.74
N ASP A 238 16.97 15.55 9.24
CA ASP A 238 18.02 15.15 8.31
C ASP A 238 17.49 14.91 6.90
N ASN A 239 17.58 15.94 6.07
CA ASN A 239 17.16 15.90 4.66
C ASN A 239 18.17 15.17 3.73
N THR A 240 19.29 14.67 4.27
CA THR A 240 20.31 13.94 3.48
C THR A 240 20.07 12.44 3.41
N LEU A 241 19.14 11.93 4.22
CA LEU A 241 18.80 10.52 4.25
C LEU A 241 18.22 10.06 2.92
N SER A 242 18.71 8.93 2.43
CA SER A 242 18.12 8.23 1.28
C SER A 242 16.92 7.38 1.73
N LEU A 243 16.09 6.96 0.77
CA LEU A 243 15.02 6.00 1.05
C LEU A 243 15.55 4.71 1.70
N TRP A 244 16.74 4.24 1.28
CA TRP A 244 17.35 3.04 1.84
C TRP A 244 17.84 3.23 3.27
N ASP A 245 18.34 4.43 3.61
CA ASP A 245 18.66 4.79 5.00
C ASP A 245 17.39 4.73 5.86
N CYS A 246 16.30 5.33 5.37
CA CYS A 246 15.02 5.34 6.07
C CYS A 246 14.44 3.94 6.29
N ILE A 247 14.56 3.03 5.29
CA ILE A 247 14.14 1.63 5.42
C ILE A 247 14.99 0.90 6.46
N SER A 248 16.31 1.14 6.47
CA SER A 248 17.23 0.50 7.41
C SER A 248 17.00 1.01 8.84
N LEU A 249 16.81 2.31 9.02
CA LEU A 249 16.46 2.93 10.29
C LEU A 249 15.09 2.45 10.80
N ASP A 250 14.12 2.25 9.88
CA ASP A 250 12.83 1.67 10.22
C ASP A 250 12.95 0.23 10.71
N ALA A 251 13.84 -0.56 10.11
CA ALA A 251 14.15 -1.90 10.59
C ALA A 251 14.72 -1.86 12.02
N VAL A 252 15.63 -0.91 12.31
CA VAL A 252 16.18 -0.70 13.66
C VAL A 252 15.10 -0.33 14.68
N GLN A 253 14.24 0.65 14.37
CA GLN A 253 13.18 1.03 15.31
C GLN A 253 12.17 -0.09 15.61
N LYS A 254 12.03 -1.05 14.68
CA LYS A 254 11.16 -2.23 14.81
C LYS A 254 11.88 -3.46 15.39
N GLY A 255 13.15 -3.31 15.81
CA GLY A 255 13.96 -4.40 16.34
C GLY A 255 14.24 -5.51 15.32
N ARG A 256 14.32 -5.18 14.03
CA ARG A 256 14.58 -6.11 12.94
C ARG A 256 16.05 -6.17 12.61
N PHE A 257 16.43 -7.28 12.00
CA PHE A 257 17.80 -7.47 11.51
C PHE A 257 18.13 -6.48 10.38
N ILE A 258 19.34 -5.91 10.45
CA ILE A 258 19.99 -5.16 9.37
C ILE A 258 21.34 -5.82 9.06
N HIS A 259 21.77 -5.78 7.79
CA HIS A 259 23.08 -6.32 7.39
C HIS A 259 24.23 -5.57 8.06
N GLU A 260 25.31 -6.28 8.35
CA GLU A 260 26.48 -5.75 9.07
C GLU A 260 27.09 -4.52 8.38
N ASP A 261 27.20 -4.52 7.05
CA ASP A 261 27.74 -3.38 6.29
C ASP A 261 26.84 -2.14 6.41
N VAL A 262 25.51 -2.33 6.40
CA VAL A 262 24.53 -1.25 6.62
C VAL A 262 24.64 -0.74 8.06
N ALA A 263 24.75 -1.64 9.04
CA ALA A 263 24.91 -1.25 10.43
C ALA A 263 26.18 -0.42 10.65
N LYS A 264 27.31 -0.84 10.06
CA LYS A 264 28.58 -0.10 10.12
C LYS A 264 28.47 1.30 9.52
N ASP A 265 27.80 1.44 8.36
CA ASP A 265 27.60 2.75 7.74
C ASP A 265 26.75 3.65 8.64
N LEU A 266 25.61 3.16 9.14
CA LEU A 266 24.73 3.92 10.02
C LEU A 266 25.40 4.31 11.35
N LEU A 267 26.25 3.44 11.94
CA LEU A 267 27.07 3.73 13.12
C LEU A 267 28.09 4.83 12.85
N ASN A 268 28.82 4.73 11.73
CA ASN A 268 29.84 5.71 11.34
C ASN A 268 29.23 7.10 11.11
N ARG A 269 27.99 7.16 10.61
CA ARG A 269 27.22 8.40 10.42
C ARG A 269 26.53 8.86 11.71
N GLY A 270 26.65 8.11 12.82
CA GLY A 270 26.02 8.43 14.09
C GLY A 270 24.50 8.38 14.09
N LEU A 271 23.89 7.66 13.15
CA LEU A 271 22.42 7.53 13.00
C LEU A 271 21.83 6.46 13.91
N ILE A 272 22.62 5.47 14.26
CA ILE A 272 22.28 4.42 15.23
C ILE A 272 23.38 4.30 16.30
N GLU A 273 23.03 3.68 17.42
CA GLU A 273 23.92 3.36 18.54
C GLU A 273 23.65 1.96 19.08
N GLY A 274 24.62 1.37 19.80
CA GLY A 274 24.55 0.02 20.37
C GLY A 274 25.35 -0.98 19.54
N ASP A 275 25.23 -2.26 19.93
CA ASP A 275 25.94 -3.38 19.35
C ASP A 275 24.97 -4.42 18.77
N ALA A 276 25.46 -5.21 17.81
CA ALA A 276 24.67 -6.28 17.20
C ALA A 276 24.19 -7.29 18.24
N PRO A 277 22.94 -7.74 18.19
CA PRO A 277 21.87 -7.36 17.25
C PRO A 277 21.01 -6.18 17.73
N ASN A 278 21.34 -5.52 18.84
CA ASN A 278 20.48 -4.59 19.59
C ASN A 278 20.83 -3.13 19.28
N TYR A 279 20.65 -2.73 18.03
CA TYR A 279 20.82 -1.33 17.63
C TYR A 279 19.59 -0.48 18.00
N THR A 280 19.82 0.81 18.28
CA THR A 280 18.78 1.81 18.52
C THR A 280 19.06 3.08 17.74
N ILE A 281 18.02 3.87 17.46
CA ILE A 281 18.17 5.18 16.82
C ILE A 281 18.91 6.12 17.74
N SER A 282 19.97 6.77 17.25
CA SER A 282 20.86 7.60 18.06
C SER A 282 20.18 8.85 18.64
N LEU A 283 20.55 9.20 19.87
CA LEU A 283 20.17 10.46 20.52
C LEU A 283 21.00 11.66 20.05
N GLY A 284 22.19 11.40 19.47
CA GLY A 284 23.17 12.44 19.14
C GLY A 284 22.69 13.43 18.08
N VAL A 285 22.00 12.95 17.06
CA VAL A 285 21.46 13.79 15.97
C VAL A 285 20.37 14.72 16.48
N ALA A 286 19.48 14.24 17.35
CA ALA A 286 18.41 15.03 17.95
C ALA A 286 18.94 16.16 18.89
N LYS A 287 20.11 15.96 19.52
CA LYS A 287 20.74 16.98 20.37
C LYS A 287 21.43 18.06 19.54
N ALA A 288 22.15 17.72 18.47
CA ALA A 288 22.83 18.68 17.61
C ALA A 288 21.83 19.65 16.95
N THR A 289 20.65 19.15 16.55
CA THR A 289 19.62 19.97 15.89
C THR A 289 18.91 20.91 16.87
N ARG A 290 18.72 20.51 18.13
CA ARG A 290 18.16 21.41 19.18
C ARG A 290 19.11 22.56 19.56
N GLN A 291 20.43 22.33 19.46
CA GLN A 291 21.40 23.40 19.69
C GLN A 291 21.43 24.43 18.56
N LEU A 292 21.20 23.99 17.30
CA LEU A 292 21.13 24.91 16.15
C LEU A 292 19.82 25.73 16.11
N GLN A 293 18.71 25.20 16.60
CA GLN A 293 17.43 25.92 16.67
C GLN A 293 17.34 26.90 17.88
N GLY A 294 18.24 26.82 18.83
CA GLY A 294 18.32 27.75 19.98
C GLY A 294 19.14 28.99 19.72
N TYR A 295 19.70 29.20 18.53
CA TYR A 295 20.57 30.32 18.16
C TYR A 295 20.04 31.18 16.98
N THR A 296 18.76 31.09 16.67
CA THR A 296 18.14 32.01 15.67
C THR A 296 17.02 32.82 16.29
#